data_d14b13f442e51f5234191300a6b25aad
#
_entry.id   d14b13f442e51f5234191300a6b25aad
#
_cell.length_a   1.000
_cell.length_b   1.000
_cell.length_c   1.000
_cell.angle_alpha   90.00
_cell.angle_beta   90.00
_cell.angle_gamma   90.00
#
_symmetry.space_group_name_H-M   'P 1'
#
loop_
_entity.id
_entity.type
_entity.pdbx_description
1 polymer ?
#
loop_
_entity_poly.entity_id
_entity_poly.type
_entity_poly.pdbx_seq_one_letter_code
_entity_poly.pdbx_strand_id
1 'polypeptide(L)'
;MLLSLCFSRIAENEFIQGKYRECHVCVSKQIDEFALAVQLLQEGKDAPTATKRHIESHLKSIYYGCAALFVSNYDVIPKVTSPDSNLVQMLLHKTVKQAVDDPIDEMINAISLKNSEQFETALIKRIKEIRRFDIDHFLCMDIWSMGLIKEAKKNGLHFHSDYIEVDCKDR
;
A
#
# COMPACT_ATOMS: atom_id res chain seq x y z
N MET A 1 -10.55 13.18 -6.23
CA MET A 1 -9.21 13.36 -5.63
C MET A 1 -9.23 13.99 -4.24
N LEU A 2 -9.89 15.11 -3.99
CA LEU A 2 -10.05 15.64 -2.61
C LEU A 2 -10.71 14.63 -1.68
N LEU A 3 -11.72 13.88 -2.13
CA LEU A 3 -12.38 12.83 -1.37
C LEU A 3 -11.40 11.70 -0.99
N SER A 4 -10.52 11.28 -1.88
CA SER A 4 -9.52 10.27 -1.57
C SER A 4 -8.59 10.70 -0.43
N LEU A 5 -8.15 11.96 -0.42
CA LEU A 5 -7.33 12.51 0.68
C LEU A 5 -8.13 12.60 2.00
N CYS A 6 -9.41 12.97 1.94
CA CYS A 6 -10.26 13.00 3.12
C CYS A 6 -10.41 11.59 3.73
N PHE A 7 -10.66 10.58 2.90
CA PHE A 7 -10.77 9.20 3.37
C PHE A 7 -9.46 8.68 3.98
N SER A 8 -8.29 9.08 3.45
CA SER A 8 -7.00 8.75 4.06
C SER A 8 -6.90 9.27 5.49
N ARG A 9 -7.25 10.54 5.71
CA ARG A 9 -7.21 11.15 7.04
C ARG A 9 -8.20 10.54 8.02
N ILE A 10 -9.40 10.21 7.55
CA ILE A 10 -10.39 9.51 8.37
C ILE A 10 -9.88 8.12 8.72
N ALA A 11 -9.31 7.37 7.76
CA ALA A 11 -8.77 6.04 7.99
C ALA A 11 -7.66 6.05 9.07
N GLU A 12 -6.73 7.00 9.00
CA GLU A 12 -5.69 7.18 10.01
C GLU A 12 -6.28 7.44 11.41
N ASN A 13 -7.27 8.33 11.50
CA ASN A 13 -7.94 8.62 12.76
C ASN A 13 -8.68 7.42 13.35
N GLU A 14 -9.42 6.68 12.51
CA GLU A 14 -10.12 5.48 12.95
C GLU A 14 -9.14 4.37 13.37
N PHE A 15 -8.00 4.26 12.68
CA PHE A 15 -6.92 3.34 13.04
C PHE A 15 -6.35 3.64 14.44
N ILE A 16 -6.04 4.92 14.72
CA ILE A 16 -5.51 5.37 16.02
C ILE A 16 -6.51 5.08 17.13
N GLN A 17 -7.81 5.19 16.86
CA GLN A 17 -8.88 4.91 17.82
C GLN A 17 -9.16 3.40 17.99
N GLY A 18 -8.43 2.51 17.30
CA GLY A 18 -8.66 1.08 17.31
C GLY A 18 -9.92 0.62 16.58
N LYS A 19 -10.54 1.50 15.78
CA LYS A 19 -11.72 1.21 14.97
C LYS A 19 -11.31 0.65 13.60
N TYR A 20 -10.75 -0.53 13.60
CA TYR A 20 -10.11 -1.12 12.43
C TYR A 20 -11.07 -1.40 11.28
N ARG A 21 -12.32 -1.75 11.58
CA ARG A 21 -13.36 -1.98 10.55
C ARG A 21 -13.67 -0.69 9.79
N GLU A 22 -13.86 0.40 10.51
CA GLU A 22 -14.11 1.71 9.95
C GLU A 22 -12.91 2.22 9.15
N CYS A 23 -11.70 2.02 9.67
CA CYS A 23 -10.46 2.28 8.95
C CYS A 23 -10.44 1.53 7.60
N HIS A 24 -10.73 0.24 7.60
CA HIS A 24 -10.77 -0.59 6.40
C HIS A 24 -11.78 -0.08 5.36
N VAL A 25 -12.98 0.32 5.80
CA VAL A 25 -14.00 0.92 4.93
C VAL A 25 -13.50 2.25 4.32
N CYS A 26 -12.83 3.09 5.11
CA CYS A 26 -12.28 4.35 4.62
C CYS A 26 -11.15 4.14 3.61
N VAL A 27 -10.26 3.18 3.84
CA VAL A 27 -9.20 2.81 2.87
C VAL A 27 -9.82 2.29 1.58
N SER A 28 -10.85 1.44 1.64
CA SER A 28 -11.55 0.98 0.43
C SER A 28 -12.12 2.14 -0.37
N LYS A 29 -12.82 3.06 0.27
CA LYS A 29 -13.36 4.26 -0.39
C LYS A 29 -12.26 5.16 -0.99
N GLN A 30 -11.14 5.31 -0.29
CA GLN A 30 -9.98 6.05 -0.78
C GLN A 30 -9.48 5.48 -2.11
N ILE A 31 -9.37 4.15 -2.20
CA ILE A 31 -8.90 3.45 -3.39
C ILE A 31 -9.90 3.60 -4.54
N ASP A 32 -11.20 3.41 -4.26
CA ASP A 32 -12.26 3.52 -5.27
C ASP A 32 -12.32 4.91 -5.87
N GLU A 33 -12.22 5.97 -5.05
CA GLU A 33 -12.16 7.36 -5.50
C GLU A 33 -10.91 7.65 -6.35
N PHE A 34 -9.76 7.06 -6.01
CA PHE A 34 -8.55 7.21 -6.79
C PHE A 34 -8.67 6.46 -8.12
N ALA A 35 -9.18 5.22 -8.12
CA ALA A 35 -9.40 4.44 -9.34
C ALA A 35 -10.36 5.15 -10.30
N LEU A 36 -11.44 5.73 -9.78
CA LEU A 36 -12.36 6.55 -10.58
C LEU A 36 -11.66 7.78 -11.20
N ALA A 37 -10.82 8.46 -10.42
CA ALA A 37 -10.07 9.62 -10.94
C ALA A 37 -9.10 9.22 -12.07
N VAL A 38 -8.42 8.08 -11.94
CA VAL A 38 -7.55 7.51 -12.99
C VAL A 38 -8.36 7.18 -14.24
N GLN A 39 -9.51 6.52 -14.08
CA GLN A 39 -10.39 6.15 -15.18
C GLN A 39 -10.88 7.39 -15.95
N LEU A 40 -11.38 8.40 -15.25
CA LEU A 40 -11.85 9.64 -15.87
C LEU A 40 -10.75 10.36 -16.66
N LEU A 41 -9.52 10.32 -16.14
CA LEU A 41 -8.38 10.90 -16.87
C LEU A 41 -8.05 10.11 -18.15
N GLN A 42 -8.13 8.77 -18.10
CA GLN A 42 -7.93 7.90 -19.26
C GLN A 42 -9.02 8.07 -20.32
N GLU A 43 -10.25 8.36 -19.91
CA GLU A 43 -11.37 8.70 -20.79
C GLU A 43 -11.26 10.10 -21.42
N GLY A 44 -10.18 10.82 -21.18
CA GLY A 44 -9.93 12.15 -21.73
C GLY A 44 -10.72 13.27 -21.06
N LYS A 45 -11.27 13.05 -19.88
CA LYS A 45 -11.90 14.12 -19.09
C LYS A 45 -10.85 15.16 -18.69
N ASP A 46 -11.19 16.41 -18.85
CA ASP A 46 -10.25 17.48 -18.49
C ASP A 46 -10.10 17.60 -16.98
N ALA A 47 -8.86 17.82 -16.55
CA ALA A 47 -8.51 18.00 -15.16
C ALA A 47 -7.37 19.02 -15.03
N PRO A 48 -7.32 19.80 -13.93
CA PRO A 48 -6.21 20.70 -13.66
C PRO A 48 -4.86 19.98 -13.73
N THR A 49 -3.84 20.66 -14.24
CA THR A 49 -2.48 20.10 -14.40
C THR A 49 -1.92 19.53 -13.10
N ALA A 50 -2.18 20.18 -11.96
CA ALA A 50 -1.78 19.69 -10.65
C ALA A 50 -2.43 18.33 -10.31
N THR A 51 -3.70 18.14 -10.69
CA THR A 51 -4.43 16.88 -10.52
C THR A 51 -3.82 15.77 -11.38
N LYS A 52 -3.53 16.06 -12.65
CA LYS A 52 -2.88 15.11 -13.57
C LYS A 52 -1.54 14.63 -13.02
N ARG A 53 -0.66 15.57 -12.61
CA ARG A 53 0.66 15.26 -12.02
C ARG A 53 0.55 14.43 -10.74
N HIS A 54 -0.44 14.75 -9.90
CA HIS A 54 -0.66 13.98 -8.67
C HIS A 54 -1.07 12.53 -8.97
N ILE A 55 -2.02 12.32 -9.87
CA ILE A 55 -2.43 10.98 -10.30
C ILE A 55 -1.23 10.21 -10.88
N GLU A 56 -0.48 10.81 -11.80
CA GLU A 56 0.71 10.20 -12.40
C GLU A 56 1.77 9.82 -11.35
N SER A 57 2.01 10.69 -10.36
CA SER A 57 2.93 10.41 -9.27
C SER A 57 2.48 9.21 -8.44
N HIS A 58 1.21 9.13 -8.10
CA HIS A 58 0.67 8.03 -7.29
C HIS A 58 0.56 6.71 -8.05
N LEU A 59 0.32 6.72 -9.37
CA LEU A 59 0.40 5.52 -10.20
C LEU A 59 1.80 4.90 -10.18
N LYS A 60 2.84 5.73 -10.06
CA LYS A 60 4.24 5.27 -9.95
C LYS A 60 4.59 4.79 -8.54
N SER A 61 3.94 5.32 -7.51
CA SER A 61 4.26 5.11 -6.11
C SER A 61 3.55 3.85 -5.65
N ILE A 62 3.38 2.82 -5.90
CA ILE A 62 2.68 1.62 -5.40
C ILE A 62 1.80 1.78 -4.12
N TYR A 63 1.62 3.01 -3.60
CA TYR A 63 0.83 3.28 -2.38
C TYR A 63 -0.57 2.70 -2.45
N TYR A 64 -1.34 3.03 -3.49
CA TYR A 64 -2.71 2.54 -3.64
C TYR A 64 -2.77 1.04 -3.91
N GLY A 65 -1.73 0.47 -4.52
CA GLY A 65 -1.58 -0.96 -4.67
C GLY A 65 -1.42 -1.67 -3.33
N CYS A 66 -0.55 -1.16 -2.45
CA CYS A 66 -0.39 -1.68 -1.09
C CYS A 66 -1.65 -1.47 -0.23
N ALA A 67 -2.32 -0.32 -0.38
CA ALA A 67 -3.61 -0.07 0.26
C ALA A 67 -4.67 -1.10 -0.19
N ALA A 68 -4.68 -1.45 -1.47
CA ALA A 68 -5.56 -2.48 -2.00
C ALA A 68 -5.24 -3.88 -1.45
N LEU A 69 -3.97 -4.23 -1.26
CA LEU A 69 -3.57 -5.45 -0.54
C LEU A 69 -4.09 -5.45 0.90
N PHE A 70 -3.94 -4.32 1.60
CA PHE A 70 -4.43 -4.18 2.97
C PHE A 70 -5.93 -4.47 3.08
N VAL A 71 -6.75 -3.98 2.16
CA VAL A 71 -8.20 -4.25 2.13
C VAL A 71 -8.60 -5.50 1.34
N SER A 72 -7.63 -6.28 0.82
CA SER A 72 -7.86 -7.47 -0.02
C SER A 72 -8.65 -7.22 -1.31
N ASN A 73 -8.54 -6.03 -1.89
CA ASN A 73 -9.16 -5.67 -3.16
C ASN A 73 -8.15 -5.79 -4.31
N TYR A 74 -7.88 -7.02 -4.75
CA TYR A 74 -6.88 -7.32 -5.78
C TYR A 74 -7.27 -6.79 -7.17
N ASP A 75 -8.56 -6.75 -7.50
CA ASP A 75 -9.07 -6.37 -8.82
C ASP A 75 -8.82 -4.90 -9.16
N VAL A 76 -8.59 -4.07 -8.15
CA VAL A 76 -8.33 -2.65 -8.36
C VAL A 76 -6.84 -2.35 -8.55
N ILE A 77 -5.93 -3.25 -8.14
CA ILE A 77 -4.47 -3.00 -8.16
C ILE A 77 -3.97 -2.57 -9.55
N PRO A 78 -4.32 -3.26 -10.66
CA PRO A 78 -3.86 -2.84 -11.99
C PRO A 78 -4.42 -1.48 -12.45
N LYS A 79 -5.47 -0.99 -11.80
CA LYS A 79 -6.09 0.32 -12.12
C LYS A 79 -5.41 1.48 -11.39
N VAL A 80 -4.80 1.20 -10.23
CA VAL A 80 -4.24 2.22 -9.32
C VAL A 80 -2.72 2.16 -9.19
N THR A 81 -2.08 1.25 -9.92
CA THR A 81 -0.63 1.03 -9.86
C THR A 81 -0.10 0.77 -11.27
N SER A 82 1.10 1.25 -11.57
CA SER A 82 1.74 1.00 -12.86
C SER A 82 1.87 -0.50 -13.14
N PRO A 83 1.52 -0.98 -14.35
CA PRO A 83 1.71 -2.38 -14.74
C PRO A 83 3.15 -2.87 -14.61
N ASP A 84 4.12 -1.98 -14.76
CA ASP A 84 5.56 -2.29 -14.69
C ASP A 84 6.12 -2.22 -13.27
N SER A 85 5.29 -1.95 -12.27
CA SER A 85 5.72 -1.91 -10.87
C SER A 85 6.09 -3.30 -10.35
N ASN A 86 7.07 -3.36 -9.45
CA ASN A 86 7.46 -4.59 -8.79
C ASN A 86 6.28 -5.28 -8.10
N LEU A 87 5.34 -4.52 -7.54
CA LEU A 87 4.14 -5.03 -6.91
C LEU A 87 3.26 -5.84 -7.89
N VAL A 88 2.98 -5.27 -9.06
CA VAL A 88 2.17 -5.95 -10.09
C VAL A 88 2.92 -7.16 -10.65
N GLN A 89 4.23 -7.04 -10.90
CA GLN A 89 5.05 -8.16 -11.38
C GLN A 89 5.05 -9.33 -10.37
N MET A 90 5.19 -9.05 -9.08
CA MET A 90 5.10 -10.05 -8.02
C MET A 90 3.74 -10.77 -8.04
N LEU A 91 2.63 -10.03 -8.11
CA LEU A 91 1.28 -10.61 -8.13
C LEU A 91 1.01 -11.45 -9.39
N LEU A 92 1.68 -11.13 -10.50
CA LEU A 92 1.62 -11.91 -11.74
C LEU A 92 2.64 -13.06 -11.78
N HIS A 93 3.34 -13.34 -10.67
CA HIS A 93 4.42 -14.34 -10.59
C HIS A 93 5.52 -14.16 -11.65
N LYS A 94 5.79 -12.91 -12.03
CA LYS A 94 6.86 -12.54 -12.95
C LYS A 94 8.12 -12.13 -12.19
N THR A 95 9.22 -12.00 -12.92
CA THR A 95 10.47 -11.53 -12.35
C THR A 95 10.35 -10.11 -11.83
N VAL A 96 10.60 -9.94 -10.55
CA VAL A 96 10.69 -8.64 -9.87
C VAL A 96 12.07 -8.05 -10.10
N LYS A 97 12.16 -6.78 -10.44
CA LYS A 97 13.45 -6.09 -10.55
C LYS A 97 14.07 -5.98 -9.17
N GLN A 98 15.36 -6.37 -9.07
CA GLN A 98 16.06 -6.23 -7.82
C GLN A 98 16.17 -4.74 -7.47
N ALA A 99 15.58 -4.34 -6.35
CA ALA A 99 15.70 -2.98 -5.84
C ALA A 99 17.02 -2.81 -5.11
N VAL A 100 17.58 -1.63 -5.23
CA VAL A 100 18.75 -1.23 -4.46
C VAL A 100 18.28 -0.19 -3.44
N ASP A 101 18.41 -0.54 -2.16
CA ASP A 101 18.18 0.34 -1.00
C ASP A 101 16.75 0.86 -0.72
N ASP A 102 15.70 0.28 -1.32
CA ASP A 102 14.32 0.57 -0.94
C ASP A 102 13.70 -0.61 -0.17
N PRO A 103 13.41 -0.48 1.14
CA PRO A 103 12.89 -1.59 1.92
C PRO A 103 11.50 -2.07 1.47
N ILE A 104 10.69 -1.26 0.82
CA ILE A 104 9.41 -1.67 0.26
C ILE A 104 9.61 -2.61 -0.92
N ASP A 105 10.50 -2.26 -1.85
CA ASP A 105 10.84 -3.13 -2.97
C ASP A 105 11.59 -4.39 -2.51
N GLU A 106 12.44 -4.30 -1.47
CA GLU A 106 13.08 -5.46 -0.85
C GLU A 106 12.04 -6.44 -0.26
N MET A 107 10.97 -5.94 0.40
CA MET A 107 9.86 -6.77 0.89
C MET A 107 9.11 -7.43 -0.26
N ILE A 108 8.81 -6.71 -1.33
CA ILE A 108 8.14 -7.26 -2.53
C ILE A 108 8.98 -8.39 -3.15
N ASN A 109 10.29 -8.17 -3.28
CA ASN A 109 11.20 -9.19 -3.80
C ASN A 109 11.24 -10.43 -2.89
N ALA A 110 11.28 -10.23 -1.58
CA ALA A 110 11.28 -11.32 -0.61
C ALA A 110 9.99 -12.17 -0.67
N ILE A 111 8.82 -11.54 -0.88
CA ILE A 111 7.55 -12.24 -1.11
C ILE A 111 7.65 -13.08 -2.39
N SER A 112 8.14 -12.50 -3.47
CA SER A 112 8.31 -13.18 -4.77
C SER A 112 9.21 -14.41 -4.67
N LEU A 113 10.29 -14.32 -3.86
CA LEU A 113 11.25 -15.40 -3.62
C LEU A 113 10.82 -16.35 -2.49
N LYS A 114 9.70 -16.10 -1.82
CA LYS A 114 9.25 -16.81 -0.60
C LYS A 114 10.32 -16.87 0.50
N ASN A 115 11.08 -15.79 0.66
CA ASN A 115 12.19 -15.70 1.61
C ASN A 115 11.76 -14.90 2.86
N SER A 116 11.41 -15.63 3.94
CA SER A 116 10.96 -15.04 5.20
C SER A 116 12.03 -14.18 5.89
N GLU A 117 13.28 -14.61 5.89
CA GLU A 117 14.39 -13.89 6.53
C GLU A 117 14.67 -12.56 5.83
N GLN A 118 14.69 -12.56 4.51
CA GLN A 118 14.86 -11.34 3.73
C GLN A 118 13.68 -10.39 3.94
N PHE A 119 12.45 -10.90 4.01
CA PHE A 119 11.27 -10.09 4.29
C PHE A 119 11.35 -9.42 5.66
N GLU A 120 11.70 -10.17 6.70
CA GLU A 120 11.84 -9.66 8.07
C GLU A 120 12.95 -8.60 8.15
N THR A 121 14.09 -8.84 7.48
CA THR A 121 15.20 -7.88 7.41
C THR A 121 14.76 -6.55 6.77
N ALA A 122 14.06 -6.61 5.64
CA ALA A 122 13.55 -5.43 4.94
C ALA A 122 12.48 -4.69 5.79
N LEU A 123 11.61 -5.44 6.47
CA LEU A 123 10.61 -4.88 7.37
C LEU A 123 11.25 -4.13 8.55
N ILE A 124 12.27 -4.70 9.18
CA ILE A 124 13.04 -4.04 10.25
C ILE A 124 13.73 -2.77 9.74
N LYS A 125 14.28 -2.79 8.53
CA LYS A 125 14.88 -1.61 7.89
C LYS A 125 13.83 -0.52 7.72
N ARG A 126 12.64 -0.85 7.21
CA ARG A 126 11.51 0.08 7.05
C ARG A 126 11.07 0.70 8.37
N ILE A 127 10.91 -0.09 9.43
CA ILE A 127 10.56 0.39 10.76
C ILE A 127 11.59 1.39 11.27
N LYS A 128 12.89 1.10 11.09
CA LYS A 128 13.96 2.02 11.49
C LYS A 128 13.95 3.33 10.71
N GLU A 129 13.64 3.28 9.42
CA GLU A 129 13.50 4.48 8.61
C GLU A 129 12.34 5.36 9.09
N ILE A 130 11.16 4.77 9.30
CA ILE A 130 9.99 5.50 9.79
C ILE A 130 10.29 6.17 11.15
N ARG A 131 10.92 5.45 12.08
CA ARG A 131 11.29 5.98 13.40
C ARG A 131 12.34 7.09 13.34
N ARG A 132 13.22 7.11 12.32
CA ARG A 132 14.22 8.18 12.15
C ARG A 132 13.64 9.49 11.66
N PHE A 133 12.60 9.42 10.89
CA PHE A 133 11.97 10.60 10.31
C PHE A 133 11.14 11.37 11.32
N ASP A 134 11.13 11.01 12.62
CA ASP A 134 10.46 11.72 13.73
C ASP A 134 9.38 12.72 13.22
N ILE A 135 8.71 12.31 12.18
CA ILE A 135 7.68 13.07 11.51
C ILE A 135 6.48 12.89 12.41
N ASP A 136 6.45 13.74 13.42
CA ASP A 136 5.28 13.98 14.22
C ASP A 136 4.03 13.76 13.36
N HIS A 137 3.27 12.72 13.67
CA HIS A 137 1.89 12.53 13.30
C HIS A 137 1.51 12.05 11.89
N PHE A 138 2.41 11.85 10.95
CA PHE A 138 2.01 11.51 9.57
C PHE A 138 1.99 10.02 9.22
N LEU A 139 2.54 9.15 10.05
CA LEU A 139 2.66 7.71 9.74
C LEU A 139 2.17 6.80 10.88
N CYS A 140 1.07 7.15 11.51
CA CYS A 140 0.41 6.24 12.44
C CYS A 140 -0.02 4.93 11.75
N MET A 141 -0.18 4.96 10.42
CA MET A 141 -0.57 3.82 9.60
C MET A 141 0.35 3.69 8.39
N ASP A 142 1.38 2.84 8.48
CA ASP A 142 2.24 2.50 7.34
C ASP A 142 1.53 1.50 6.42
N ILE A 143 0.66 2.01 5.55
CA ILE A 143 -0.18 1.23 4.67
C ILE A 143 0.64 0.35 3.70
N TRP A 144 1.85 0.79 3.31
CA TRP A 144 2.75 -0.01 2.47
C TRP A 144 3.13 -1.31 3.16
N SER A 145 3.71 -1.20 4.36
CA SER A 145 4.14 -2.38 5.13
C SER A 145 2.95 -3.24 5.52
N MET A 146 1.84 -2.65 5.95
CA MET A 146 0.65 -3.41 6.37
C MET A 146 0.06 -4.24 5.23
N GLY A 147 -0.02 -3.68 4.02
CA GLY A 147 -0.46 -4.41 2.83
C GLY A 147 0.49 -5.54 2.47
N LEU A 148 1.80 -5.30 2.49
CA LEU A 148 2.81 -6.31 2.18
C LEU A 148 2.92 -7.40 3.25
N ILE A 149 2.78 -7.08 4.54
CA ILE A 149 2.70 -8.06 5.63
C ILE A 149 1.55 -9.04 5.39
N LYS A 150 0.38 -8.51 5.04
CA LYS A 150 -0.79 -9.33 4.75
C LYS A 150 -0.55 -10.25 3.55
N GLU A 151 0.04 -9.73 2.48
CA GLU A 151 0.37 -10.52 1.29
C GLU A 151 1.46 -11.56 1.58
N ALA A 152 2.50 -11.22 2.35
CA ALA A 152 3.56 -12.15 2.76
C ALA A 152 2.99 -13.35 3.53
N LYS A 153 2.11 -13.11 4.51
CA LYS A 153 1.43 -14.16 5.27
C LYS A 153 0.57 -15.05 4.38
N LYS A 154 -0.19 -14.46 3.45
CA LYS A 154 -0.98 -15.20 2.46
C LYS A 154 -0.12 -16.12 1.59
N ASN A 155 1.12 -15.70 1.29
CA ASN A 155 2.10 -16.50 0.55
C ASN A 155 2.89 -17.48 1.43
N GLY A 156 2.55 -17.62 2.71
CA GLY A 156 3.13 -18.59 3.64
C GLY A 156 4.47 -18.17 4.22
N LEU A 157 4.84 -16.89 4.19
CA LEU A 157 6.04 -16.42 4.87
C LEU A 157 5.81 -16.36 6.39
N HIS A 158 6.81 -16.77 7.14
CA HIS A 158 6.83 -16.74 8.61
C HIS A 158 7.91 -15.76 9.07
N PHE A 159 7.51 -14.71 9.75
CA PHE A 159 8.39 -13.65 10.25
C PHE A 159 7.81 -13.00 11.50
N HIS A 160 8.66 -12.35 12.29
CA HIS A 160 8.23 -11.54 13.42
C HIS A 160 7.89 -10.12 12.97
N SER A 161 6.83 -9.54 13.49
CA SER A 161 6.40 -8.19 13.16
C SER A 161 5.86 -7.48 14.40
N ASP A 162 6.38 -6.27 14.67
CA ASP A 162 5.84 -5.35 15.68
C ASP A 162 4.63 -4.56 15.17
N TYR A 163 4.23 -4.73 13.91
CA TYR A 163 3.01 -4.11 13.39
C TYR A 163 1.78 -4.77 14.00
N ILE A 164 0.81 -3.95 14.35
CA ILE A 164 -0.50 -4.42 14.80
C ILE A 164 -1.16 -5.19 13.65
N GLU A 165 -1.43 -6.46 13.87
CA GLU A 165 -2.21 -7.25 12.94
C GLU A 165 -3.67 -6.83 13.02
N VAL A 166 -4.12 -6.17 11.96
CA VAL A 166 -5.53 -5.80 11.83
C VAL A 166 -6.24 -6.92 11.08
N ASP A 167 -6.69 -7.92 11.81
CA ASP A 167 -7.63 -8.89 11.25
C ASP A 167 -9.06 -8.32 11.37
N CYS A 168 -9.58 -7.84 10.24
CA CYS A 168 -10.90 -7.22 10.18
C CYS A 168 -12.04 -8.25 10.11
N LYS A 169 -11.75 -9.56 10.24
CA LYS A 169 -12.75 -10.61 10.10
C LYS A 169 -13.47 -11.00 11.38
N ASP A 170 -12.90 -10.71 12.54
CA ASP A 170 -13.34 -11.32 13.79
C ASP A 170 -13.66 -10.31 14.91
N ARG A 171 -14.38 -9.21 14.61
CA ARG A 171 -15.02 -8.48 15.72
C ARG A 171 -16.33 -7.82 15.27
#